data_ea09fe9a1c62a9f9a5c8f9e0fdc1e50b
#
_entry.id   ea09fe9a1c62a9f9a5c8f9e0fdc1e50b
#
_cell.length_a   1.000
_cell.length_b   1.000
_cell.length_c   1.000
_cell.angle_alpha   90.00
_cell.angle_beta   90.00
_cell.angle_gamma   90.00
#
_symmetry.space_group_name_H-M   'P 1'
#
loop_
_entity.id
_entity.type
_entity.pdbx_description
1 polymer ?
#
loop_
_entity_poly.entity_id
_entity_poly.type
_entity_poly.pdbx_seq_one_letter_code
_entity_poly.pdbx_strand_id
1 'polypeptide(L)'
;MARINGLVAHGPAGALIAAAASMRAAMDDATVPVQVSEGDIHVVVSAPQQDANVRLVVAIDGWIFNRAEFGVFRNDAELFGTLLERHGMEGALARINGDFALAVIDRRDRTLYLARDRFGLKPLYYSDTSGGWAFSSRPCGLLALADVPQTVNSEFVALFAGSHYRTFDNAPEKSPYAAIRQLPAAHYWSANNNKTELRRYWRLQDVPDFDASEPALAEQYRELLADSVDLRLKRARAPAFTLSGGMDSSSVLASAVANTGQKQQAISTVYVDKTYDETDEIRSMLEATVQEWYPVEVGDPDVFALIQEMIDCHDEPVATATWLSHYVMCREASELGFGGFFGGLGGDELNAGEYEHFFYFFADLRVAGLDKRYAEEVHMWAHYHDHPIFKKSRAVADAQLERVVDLHRPGICLPDQTRIHRYSKALNPEFFNLGAFVPVMEHRFASYLKNRTYQDLSRETVPCCLRAEDRQTAAFGLDNFLPFLDHRLVEFMFRVPSTMKYKAGVTKSLLREAMRAVLPEETRTRVKKTGWNAPAHRWFSGAGREQLLDLVHTRAFRERGIYNQSEVLRLLEEHERITVGGLQVDNHMMFFWQLVNLEIWLRSVNGMKLR
;
A
#
# COMPACT_ATOMS: atom_id res chain seq x y z
N MET A 1 9.62 -11.37 13.11
CA MET A 1 10.52 -10.20 13.14
C MET A 1 10.03 -9.18 14.14
N ALA A 2 10.96 -8.52 14.83
CA ALA A 2 10.63 -7.51 15.83
C ALA A 2 9.87 -6.34 15.19
N ARG A 3 8.73 -6.02 15.75
CA ARG A 3 7.82 -4.95 15.35
C ARG A 3 7.51 -4.10 16.57
N ILE A 4 6.98 -2.89 16.38
CA ILE A 4 6.62 -2.06 17.51
C ILE A 4 5.33 -2.56 18.17
N ASN A 5 5.35 -2.67 19.49
CA ASN A 5 4.18 -2.88 20.32
C ASN A 5 4.41 -2.30 21.72
N GLY A 6 3.35 -2.00 22.44
CA GLY A 6 3.48 -1.52 23.80
C GLY A 6 2.16 -1.26 24.50
N LEU A 7 2.30 -1.07 25.80
CA LEU A 7 1.22 -0.76 26.74
C LEU A 7 1.65 0.42 27.63
N VAL A 8 0.72 1.34 27.82
CA VAL A 8 0.82 2.41 28.82
C VAL A 8 -0.44 2.32 29.68
N ALA A 9 -0.31 2.02 30.96
CA ALA A 9 -1.46 1.86 31.83
C ALA A 9 -1.18 2.33 33.26
N HIS A 10 -2.26 2.68 33.96
CA HIS A 10 -2.32 2.86 35.40
C HIS A 10 -2.68 1.54 36.10
N GLY A 11 -2.07 1.23 37.23
CA GLY A 11 -2.41 0.05 38.00
C GLY A 11 -1.23 -0.84 38.36
N PRO A 12 -1.43 -2.13 38.73
CA PRO A 12 -0.34 -3.01 39.14
C PRO A 12 0.61 -3.35 38.00
N ALA A 13 1.90 -3.09 38.18
CA ALA A 13 2.93 -3.36 37.17
C ALA A 13 2.96 -4.81 36.66
N GLY A 14 2.67 -5.79 37.54
CA GLY A 14 2.65 -7.20 37.17
C GLY A 14 1.60 -7.57 36.12
N ALA A 15 0.41 -6.97 36.20
CA ALA A 15 -0.65 -7.20 35.21
C ALA A 15 -0.26 -6.63 33.82
N LEU A 16 0.37 -5.45 33.78
CA LEU A 16 0.84 -4.85 32.55
C LEU A 16 1.95 -5.67 31.89
N ILE A 17 2.91 -6.16 32.66
CA ILE A 17 3.99 -7.02 32.15
C ILE A 17 3.42 -8.30 31.55
N ALA A 18 2.46 -8.94 32.20
CA ALA A 18 1.78 -10.13 31.67
C ALA A 18 1.02 -9.84 30.37
N ALA A 19 0.28 -8.74 30.33
CA ALA A 19 -0.44 -8.30 29.11
C ALA A 19 0.51 -8.01 27.95
N ALA A 20 1.61 -7.28 28.19
CA ALA A 20 2.64 -7.02 27.18
C ALA A 20 3.34 -8.31 26.70
N ALA A 21 3.54 -9.28 27.56
CA ALA A 21 4.06 -10.59 27.18
C ALA A 21 3.08 -11.34 26.25
N SER A 22 1.78 -11.27 26.52
CA SER A 22 0.76 -11.85 25.63
C SER A 22 0.74 -11.19 24.26
N MET A 23 0.86 -9.86 24.17
CA MET A 23 0.96 -9.14 22.90
C MET A 23 2.17 -9.60 22.08
N ARG A 24 3.35 -9.69 22.73
CA ARG A 24 4.60 -10.10 22.08
C ARG A 24 4.54 -11.53 21.59
N ALA A 25 4.00 -12.44 22.40
CA ALA A 25 3.79 -13.84 22.01
C ALA A 25 2.90 -13.97 20.78
N ALA A 26 1.79 -13.21 20.71
CA ALA A 26 0.89 -13.19 19.56
C ALA A 26 1.54 -12.65 18.27
N MET A 27 2.63 -11.88 18.39
CA MET A 27 3.37 -11.30 17.28
C MET A 27 4.67 -12.04 16.94
N ASP A 28 5.01 -13.12 17.64
CA ASP A 28 6.31 -13.78 17.57
C ASP A 28 7.48 -12.81 17.79
N ASP A 29 7.28 -11.79 18.67
CA ASP A 29 8.28 -10.76 18.94
C ASP A 29 9.24 -11.19 20.05
N ALA A 30 10.48 -11.47 19.67
CA ALA A 30 11.57 -11.85 20.57
C ALA A 30 12.37 -10.65 21.11
N THR A 31 12.01 -9.40 20.76
CA THR A 31 12.72 -8.21 21.21
C THR A 31 12.61 -8.03 22.73
N VAL A 32 13.71 -7.65 23.36
CA VAL A 32 13.71 -7.33 24.80
C VAL A 32 13.02 -5.98 25.01
N PRO A 33 11.91 -5.91 25.77
CA PRO A 33 11.17 -4.68 25.94
C PRO A 33 11.87 -3.71 26.90
N VAL A 34 11.73 -2.42 26.65
CA VAL A 34 11.98 -1.37 27.65
C VAL A 34 10.80 -1.31 28.61
N GLN A 35 11.08 -1.35 29.90
CA GLN A 35 10.09 -1.25 30.96
C GLN A 35 10.41 -0.04 31.83
N VAL A 36 9.42 0.81 32.06
CA VAL A 36 9.54 1.99 32.91
C VAL A 36 8.33 2.08 33.82
N SER A 37 8.58 2.40 35.07
CA SER A 37 7.54 2.65 36.08
C SER A 37 7.77 4.00 36.74
N GLU A 38 6.73 4.81 36.88
CA GLU A 38 6.78 6.12 37.52
C GLU A 38 5.47 6.41 38.24
N GLY A 39 5.49 6.29 39.57
CA GLY A 39 4.26 6.32 40.36
C GLY A 39 3.32 5.16 40.02
N ASP A 40 2.13 5.50 39.60
CA ASP A 40 1.09 4.55 39.18
C ASP A 40 1.06 4.27 37.66
N ILE A 41 1.95 4.93 36.90
CA ILE A 41 2.05 4.74 35.46
C ILE A 41 3.17 3.72 35.15
N HIS A 42 2.80 2.73 34.38
CA HIS A 42 3.70 1.70 33.91
C HIS A 42 3.70 1.66 32.38
N VAL A 43 4.88 1.49 31.80
CA VAL A 43 5.11 1.43 30.37
C VAL A 43 5.91 0.18 30.05
N VAL A 44 5.46 -0.57 29.05
CA VAL A 44 6.23 -1.67 28.45
C VAL A 44 6.19 -1.47 26.93
N VAL A 45 7.35 -1.30 26.31
CA VAL A 45 7.48 -1.05 24.86
C VAL A 45 8.53 -1.97 24.28
N SER A 46 8.24 -2.55 23.12
CA SER A 46 9.14 -3.35 22.30
C SER A 46 9.19 -2.78 20.88
N ALA A 47 10.38 -2.65 20.31
CA ALA A 47 10.59 -2.24 18.91
C ALA A 47 11.99 -2.63 18.43
N PRO A 48 12.25 -2.69 17.10
CA PRO A 48 13.58 -2.95 16.54
C PRO A 48 14.63 -1.95 16.99
N GLN A 49 14.26 -0.68 17.14
CA GLN A 49 15.12 0.38 17.62
C GLN A 49 14.48 1.05 18.85
N GLN A 50 15.20 1.11 19.95
CA GLN A 50 14.73 1.67 21.21
C GLN A 50 15.80 2.54 21.84
N ASP A 51 15.37 3.60 22.51
CA ASP A 51 16.19 4.43 23.41
C ASP A 51 15.37 4.88 24.61
N ALA A 52 16.01 4.96 25.76
CA ALA A 52 15.39 5.47 26.97
C ALA A 52 16.38 6.34 27.75
N ASN A 53 15.93 7.52 28.12
CA ASN A 53 16.64 8.43 29.00
C ASN A 53 15.77 8.83 30.20
N VAL A 54 16.22 9.79 31.00
CA VAL A 54 15.48 10.26 32.21
C VAL A 54 14.07 10.79 31.84
N ARG A 55 13.93 11.39 30.67
CA ARG A 55 12.67 12.02 30.23
C ARG A 55 11.88 11.17 29.24
N LEU A 56 12.55 10.61 28.23
CA LEU A 56 11.88 9.99 27.08
C LEU A 56 12.13 8.49 27.02
N VAL A 57 11.10 7.75 26.63
CA VAL A 57 11.23 6.40 26.05
C VAL A 57 10.81 6.51 24.60
N VAL A 58 11.67 6.14 23.67
CA VAL A 58 11.45 6.22 22.22
C VAL A 58 11.59 4.83 21.62
N ALA A 59 10.64 4.44 20.79
CA ALA A 59 10.63 3.17 20.09
C ALA A 59 10.24 3.39 18.61
N ILE A 60 11.03 2.82 17.70
CA ILE A 60 10.84 2.97 16.24
C ILE A 60 10.87 1.59 15.57
N ASP A 61 9.89 1.34 14.73
CA ASP A 61 9.89 0.33 13.68
C ASP A 61 10.09 1.06 12.35
N GLY A 62 11.24 0.86 11.68
CA GLY A 62 11.60 1.51 10.43
C GLY A 62 12.91 2.30 10.48
N TRP A 63 13.04 3.29 9.60
CA TRP A 63 14.28 4.00 9.33
C TRP A 63 14.10 5.52 9.18
N ILE A 64 15.07 6.30 9.71
CA ILE A 64 15.26 7.72 9.38
C ILE A 64 16.41 7.80 8.36
N PHE A 65 16.10 8.09 7.11
CA PHE A 65 17.08 8.03 6.00
C PHE A 65 18.07 9.19 6.03
N ASN A 66 17.62 10.40 6.35
CA ASN A 66 18.47 11.59 6.43
C ASN A 66 19.21 11.76 7.76
N ARG A 67 19.45 10.67 8.47
CA ARG A 67 20.13 10.65 9.78
C ARG A 67 21.47 11.40 9.77
N ALA A 68 22.24 11.28 8.69
CA ALA A 68 23.57 11.88 8.58
C ALA A 68 23.55 13.43 8.68
N GLU A 69 22.41 14.06 8.38
CA GLU A 69 22.25 15.53 8.50
C GLU A 69 22.27 16.02 9.94
N PHE A 70 21.97 15.14 10.90
CA PHE A 70 21.84 15.51 12.32
C PHE A 70 23.05 15.15 13.19
N GLY A 71 24.00 14.37 12.66
CA GLY A 71 25.20 13.94 13.37
C GLY A 71 25.24 12.43 13.64
N VAL A 72 26.02 12.04 14.65
CA VAL A 72 26.23 10.64 15.02
C VAL A 72 25.36 10.26 16.21
N PHE A 73 24.55 9.22 16.05
CA PHE A 73 23.65 8.66 17.07
C PHE A 73 23.81 7.15 17.10
N ARG A 74 23.51 6.50 18.22
CA ARG A 74 23.55 5.04 18.35
C ARG A 74 22.53 4.37 17.42
N ASN A 75 21.31 4.91 17.41
CA ASN A 75 20.19 4.45 16.57
C ASN A 75 19.23 5.61 16.25
N ASP A 76 18.20 5.34 15.46
CA ASP A 76 17.23 6.36 15.05
C ASP A 76 16.29 6.78 16.20
N ALA A 77 16.12 5.93 17.23
CA ALA A 77 15.33 6.29 18.42
C ALA A 77 16.03 7.38 19.26
N GLU A 78 17.33 7.28 19.47
CA GLU A 78 18.13 8.32 20.14
C GLU A 78 18.10 9.63 19.33
N LEU A 79 18.27 9.55 18.02
CA LEU A 79 18.15 10.72 17.13
C LEU A 79 16.79 11.39 17.29
N PHE A 80 15.69 10.62 17.18
CA PHE A 80 14.36 11.19 17.27
C PHE A 80 14.08 11.81 18.63
N GLY A 81 14.51 11.17 19.73
CA GLY A 81 14.41 11.72 21.07
C GLY A 81 15.11 13.06 21.21
N THR A 82 16.31 13.19 20.63
CA THR A 82 17.07 14.45 20.61
C THR A 82 16.35 15.54 19.81
N LEU A 83 15.79 15.21 18.65
CA LEU A 83 15.03 16.16 17.85
C LEU A 83 13.74 16.60 18.55
N LEU A 84 13.05 15.68 19.21
CA LEU A 84 11.86 15.96 20.00
C LEU A 84 12.13 16.96 21.14
N GLU A 85 13.22 16.76 21.87
CA GLU A 85 13.61 17.66 22.97
C GLU A 85 13.92 19.08 22.47
N ARG A 86 14.49 19.21 21.27
CA ARG A 86 14.86 20.51 20.68
C ARG A 86 13.73 21.23 19.98
N HIS A 87 12.84 20.48 19.32
CA HIS A 87 11.90 21.05 18.35
C HIS A 87 10.42 20.73 18.62
N GLY A 88 10.13 19.92 19.65
CA GLY A 88 8.78 19.38 19.87
C GLY A 88 8.37 18.34 18.81
N MET A 89 7.20 17.74 18.97
CA MET A 89 6.74 16.62 18.11
C MET A 89 6.64 17.01 16.64
N GLU A 90 5.91 18.06 16.32
CA GLU A 90 5.73 18.52 14.93
C GLU A 90 7.05 18.95 14.29
N GLY A 91 7.88 19.67 15.04
CA GLY A 91 9.18 20.12 14.57
C GLY A 91 10.17 18.99 14.32
N ALA A 92 10.13 17.92 15.10
CA ALA A 92 10.93 16.71 14.88
C ALA A 92 10.44 15.94 13.65
N LEU A 93 9.12 15.67 13.57
CA LEU A 93 8.52 14.95 12.44
C LEU A 93 8.70 15.67 11.10
N ALA A 94 8.66 17.01 11.09
CA ALA A 94 8.86 17.80 9.88
C ALA A 94 10.28 17.68 9.30
N ARG A 95 11.29 17.43 10.14
CA ARG A 95 12.72 17.40 9.76
C ARG A 95 13.21 16.06 9.25
N ILE A 96 12.58 14.98 9.70
CA ILE A 96 13.02 13.63 9.33
C ILE A 96 12.44 13.22 7.97
N ASN A 97 13.27 12.55 7.16
CA ASN A 97 12.86 11.77 5.99
C ASN A 97 13.00 10.29 6.36
N GLY A 98 11.90 9.55 6.36
CA GLY A 98 11.93 8.17 6.81
C GLY A 98 10.60 7.45 6.65
N ASP A 99 10.68 6.13 6.78
CA ASP A 99 9.60 5.18 6.76
C ASP A 99 9.52 4.58 8.17
N PHE A 100 8.48 4.93 8.95
CA PHE A 100 8.46 4.59 10.37
C PHE A 100 7.06 4.46 11.00
N ALA A 101 6.98 3.58 11.99
CA ALA A 101 6.01 3.65 13.08
C ALA A 101 6.77 4.01 14.36
N LEU A 102 6.28 4.98 15.10
CA LEU A 102 6.97 5.58 16.23
C LEU A 102 6.06 5.62 17.46
N ALA A 103 6.60 5.25 18.62
CA ALA A 103 6.01 5.49 19.92
C ALA A 103 6.99 6.27 20.80
N VAL A 104 6.49 7.30 21.47
CA VAL A 104 7.24 8.08 22.45
C VAL A 104 6.43 8.25 23.72
N ILE A 105 7.08 8.02 24.85
CA ILE A 105 6.54 8.33 26.16
C ILE A 105 7.37 9.47 26.75
N ASP A 106 6.77 10.66 26.90
CA ASP A 106 7.35 11.76 27.68
C ASP A 106 6.96 11.59 29.14
N ARG A 107 7.91 11.17 29.95
CA ARG A 107 7.71 10.86 31.38
C ARG A 107 7.38 12.10 32.20
N ARG A 108 7.93 13.27 31.82
CA ARG A 108 7.70 14.53 32.51
C ARG A 108 6.24 14.97 32.42
N ASP A 109 5.66 14.88 31.22
CA ASP A 109 4.32 15.34 30.94
C ASP A 109 3.30 14.19 30.93
N ARG A 110 3.78 12.95 31.19
CA ARG A 110 2.98 11.70 31.18
C ARG A 110 2.18 11.52 29.90
N THR A 111 2.81 11.83 28.76
CA THR A 111 2.15 11.82 27.45
C THR A 111 2.71 10.67 26.60
N LEU A 112 1.80 9.84 26.07
CA LEU A 112 2.08 8.90 25.00
C LEU A 112 1.88 9.62 23.67
N TYR A 113 2.87 9.53 22.78
CA TYR A 113 2.74 9.90 21.37
C TYR A 113 2.91 8.66 20.52
N LEU A 114 2.04 8.51 19.53
CA LEU A 114 2.17 7.55 18.44
C LEU A 114 2.24 8.33 17.14
N ALA A 115 3.22 8.04 16.28
CA ALA A 115 3.32 8.72 14.99
C ALA A 115 3.59 7.71 13.87
N ARG A 116 3.11 8.04 12.67
CA ARG A 116 3.27 7.23 11.48
C ARG A 116 3.85 8.07 10.35
N ASP A 117 4.71 7.48 9.53
CA ASP A 117 5.35 8.17 8.42
C ASP A 117 4.36 8.81 7.42
N ARG A 118 4.88 9.62 6.49
CA ARG A 118 4.07 10.47 5.61
C ARG A 118 3.10 9.72 4.70
N PHE A 119 3.45 8.48 4.32
CA PHE A 119 2.63 7.65 3.42
C PHE A 119 2.09 6.40 4.11
N GLY A 120 2.50 6.14 5.36
CA GLY A 120 2.06 4.99 6.13
C GLY A 120 2.72 3.69 5.70
N LEU A 121 4.02 3.73 5.32
CA LEU A 121 4.77 2.53 4.96
C LEU A 121 4.82 1.53 6.11
N LYS A 122 5.01 2.04 7.34
CA LYS A 122 4.97 1.19 8.52
C LYS A 122 3.59 1.24 9.17
N PRO A 123 2.97 0.07 9.47
CA PRO A 123 1.66 0.01 10.11
C PRO A 123 1.74 0.35 11.60
N LEU A 124 0.69 1.00 12.13
CA LEU A 124 0.52 1.22 13.55
C LEU A 124 -0.97 1.26 13.93
N TYR A 125 -1.34 0.41 14.86
CA TYR A 125 -2.69 0.28 15.40
C TYR A 125 -2.69 0.62 16.89
N TYR A 126 -3.84 1.06 17.41
CA TYR A 126 -4.00 1.34 18.83
C TYR A 126 -5.43 1.07 19.29
N SER A 127 -5.57 0.82 20.58
CA SER A 127 -6.86 0.59 21.25
C SER A 127 -6.82 1.14 22.66
N ASP A 128 -7.99 1.55 23.14
CA ASP A 128 -8.18 1.85 24.55
C ASP A 128 -8.19 0.52 25.34
N THR A 129 -7.67 0.55 26.56
CA THR A 129 -7.73 -0.54 27.54
C THR A 129 -8.33 -0.02 28.84
N SER A 130 -8.72 -0.91 29.76
CA SER A 130 -9.31 -0.52 31.04
C SER A 130 -8.41 0.39 31.90
N GLY A 131 -7.08 0.31 31.70
CA GLY A 131 -6.11 1.09 32.46
C GLY A 131 -5.36 2.16 31.66
N GLY A 132 -5.60 2.31 30.35
CA GLY A 132 -4.85 3.22 29.49
C GLY A 132 -4.92 2.87 28.01
N TRP A 133 -3.77 2.71 27.34
CA TRP A 133 -3.70 2.51 25.88
C TRP A 133 -2.72 1.41 25.51
N ALA A 134 -3.05 0.65 24.47
CA ALA A 134 -2.19 -0.31 23.82
C ALA A 134 -1.97 0.08 22.37
N PHE A 135 -0.81 -0.25 21.83
CA PHE A 135 -0.46 -0.04 20.43
C PHE A 135 0.37 -1.19 19.86
N SER A 136 0.27 -1.44 18.56
CA SER A 136 0.97 -2.53 17.90
C SER A 136 1.06 -2.29 16.40
N SER A 137 2.12 -2.79 15.76
CA SER A 137 2.21 -2.85 14.30
C SER A 137 1.24 -3.87 13.70
N ARG A 138 0.72 -4.82 14.50
CA ARG A 138 -0.20 -5.85 14.03
C ARG A 138 -1.44 -5.93 14.94
N PRO A 139 -2.65 -6.09 14.35
CA PRO A 139 -3.88 -6.27 15.12
C PRO A 139 -3.84 -7.44 16.12
N CYS A 140 -3.20 -8.58 15.77
CA CYS A 140 -3.11 -9.75 16.66
C CYS A 140 -2.50 -9.42 18.02
N GLY A 141 -1.53 -8.50 18.10
CA GLY A 141 -0.96 -8.06 19.36
C GLY A 141 -2.01 -7.40 20.26
N LEU A 142 -2.90 -6.57 19.71
CA LEU A 142 -3.98 -5.93 20.46
C LEU A 142 -5.09 -6.92 20.81
N LEU A 143 -5.44 -7.83 19.89
CA LEU A 143 -6.44 -8.86 20.10
C LEU A 143 -6.04 -9.88 21.19
N ALA A 144 -4.76 -10.00 21.51
CA ALA A 144 -4.28 -10.83 22.61
C ALA A 144 -4.62 -10.26 24.00
N LEU A 145 -5.08 -9.00 24.07
CA LEU A 145 -5.46 -8.36 25.32
C LEU A 145 -6.92 -8.67 25.67
N ALA A 146 -7.18 -9.08 26.91
CA ALA A 146 -8.52 -9.41 27.39
C ALA A 146 -9.49 -8.21 27.36
N ASP A 147 -8.95 -7.00 27.46
CA ASP A 147 -9.72 -5.75 27.50
C ASP A 147 -10.12 -5.24 26.09
N VAL A 148 -9.51 -5.76 25.03
CA VAL A 148 -9.83 -5.36 23.67
C VAL A 148 -10.99 -6.21 23.13
N PRO A 149 -12.14 -5.59 22.80
CA PRO A 149 -13.30 -6.32 22.33
C PRO A 149 -13.02 -7.09 21.04
N GLN A 150 -13.38 -8.37 21.04
CA GLN A 150 -13.26 -9.29 19.92
C GLN A 150 -14.43 -9.07 18.94
N THR A 151 -14.37 -7.98 18.16
CA THR A 151 -15.43 -7.60 17.22
C THR A 151 -14.88 -7.23 15.85
N VAL A 152 -15.48 -7.76 14.81
CA VAL A 152 -15.15 -7.49 13.40
C VAL A 152 -15.97 -6.29 12.91
N ASN A 153 -15.35 -5.44 12.11
CA ASN A 153 -15.97 -4.27 11.49
C ASN A 153 -16.84 -4.69 10.29
N SER A 154 -18.17 -4.61 10.43
CA SER A 154 -19.11 -5.01 9.37
C SER A 154 -19.03 -4.16 8.09
N GLU A 155 -18.70 -2.87 8.20
CA GLU A 155 -18.48 -2.01 7.02
C GLU A 155 -17.26 -2.50 6.22
N PHE A 156 -16.15 -2.82 6.90
CA PHE A 156 -14.98 -3.39 6.24
C PHE A 156 -15.33 -4.72 5.54
N VAL A 157 -16.05 -5.61 6.21
CA VAL A 157 -16.50 -6.88 5.62
C VAL A 157 -17.34 -6.65 4.38
N ALA A 158 -18.28 -5.71 4.42
CA ALA A 158 -19.16 -5.41 3.29
C ALA A 158 -18.40 -4.82 2.09
N LEU A 159 -17.49 -3.87 2.36
CA LEU A 159 -16.64 -3.28 1.32
C LEU A 159 -15.75 -4.34 0.68
N PHE A 160 -15.13 -5.19 1.50
CA PHE A 160 -14.28 -6.27 1.01
C PHE A 160 -15.07 -7.31 0.21
N ALA A 161 -16.29 -7.64 0.63
CA ALA A 161 -17.13 -8.65 -0.01
C ALA A 161 -17.72 -8.21 -1.36
N GLY A 162 -18.04 -6.93 -1.53
CA GLY A 162 -18.86 -6.49 -2.68
C GLY A 162 -18.34 -5.28 -3.43
N SER A 163 -17.23 -4.67 -2.99
CA SER A 163 -16.69 -3.45 -3.59
C SER A 163 -15.29 -3.68 -4.20
N HIS A 164 -14.78 -2.67 -4.88
CA HIS A 164 -13.44 -2.69 -5.44
C HIS A 164 -12.39 -2.43 -4.35
N TYR A 165 -11.21 -3.07 -4.42
CA TYR A 165 -10.14 -2.98 -3.41
C TYR A 165 -9.72 -1.53 -3.07
N ARG A 166 -9.86 -0.60 -3.99
CA ARG A 166 -9.53 0.83 -3.77
C ARG A 166 -10.44 1.52 -2.76
N THR A 167 -11.52 0.89 -2.30
CA THR A 167 -12.39 1.46 -1.27
C THR A 167 -12.02 1.06 0.15
N PHE A 168 -11.18 0.05 0.34
CA PHE A 168 -10.91 -0.55 1.65
C PHE A 168 -10.21 0.38 2.62
N ASP A 169 -9.35 1.27 2.12
CA ASP A 169 -8.60 2.26 2.91
C ASP A 169 -9.18 3.68 2.83
N ASN A 170 -10.42 3.83 2.34
CA ASN A 170 -11.06 5.13 2.19
C ASN A 170 -11.28 5.84 3.54
N ALA A 171 -11.44 5.09 4.64
CA ALA A 171 -11.43 5.58 6.01
C ALA A 171 -10.14 5.11 6.71
N PRO A 172 -9.02 5.84 6.59
CA PRO A 172 -7.69 5.36 6.98
C PRO A 172 -7.50 5.17 8.50
N GLU A 173 -8.41 5.66 9.32
CA GLU A 173 -8.43 5.44 10.77
C GLU A 173 -9.13 4.13 11.18
N LYS A 174 -9.87 3.50 10.28
CA LYS A 174 -10.58 2.24 10.54
C LYS A 174 -9.69 1.04 10.25
N SER A 175 -9.95 -0.05 10.97
CA SER A 175 -9.34 -1.35 10.73
C SER A 175 -10.41 -2.43 10.50
N PRO A 176 -10.03 -3.65 10.11
CA PRO A 176 -10.98 -4.79 10.06
C PRO A 176 -11.64 -5.13 11.39
N TYR A 177 -11.14 -4.60 12.51
CA TYR A 177 -11.62 -4.85 13.86
C TYR A 177 -12.23 -3.58 14.45
N ALA A 178 -13.48 -3.66 14.93
CA ALA A 178 -14.23 -2.49 15.35
C ALA A 178 -13.65 -1.73 16.56
N ALA A 179 -12.93 -2.43 17.45
CA ALA A 179 -12.29 -1.84 18.64
C ALA A 179 -10.85 -1.38 18.42
N ILE A 180 -10.27 -1.67 17.26
CA ILE A 180 -8.88 -1.34 16.94
C ILE A 180 -8.87 -0.23 15.89
N ARG A 181 -8.22 0.87 16.20
CA ARG A 181 -8.02 1.99 15.28
C ARG A 181 -6.66 1.88 14.61
N GLN A 182 -6.58 2.22 13.32
CA GLN A 182 -5.34 2.42 12.61
C GLN A 182 -4.91 3.88 12.74
N LEU A 183 -3.63 4.15 13.02
CA LEU A 183 -3.11 5.51 12.95
C LEU A 183 -2.95 5.90 11.48
N PRO A 184 -3.61 6.95 10.99
CA PRO A 184 -3.50 7.37 9.61
C PRO A 184 -2.08 7.83 9.25
N ALA A 185 -1.68 7.68 7.98
CA ALA A 185 -0.42 8.21 7.46
C ALA A 185 -0.30 9.73 7.69
N ALA A 186 0.91 10.22 7.90
CA ALA A 186 1.21 11.64 8.16
C ALA A 186 0.55 12.21 9.43
N HIS A 187 0.14 11.37 10.38
CA HIS A 187 -0.44 11.82 11.63
C HIS A 187 0.40 11.38 12.83
N TYR A 188 0.26 12.15 13.90
CA TYR A 188 0.57 11.66 15.23
C TYR A 188 -0.67 11.75 16.12
N TRP A 189 -0.77 10.81 17.02
CA TRP A 189 -1.78 10.76 18.06
C TRP A 189 -1.09 10.95 19.42
N SER A 190 -1.71 11.72 20.30
CA SER A 190 -1.22 11.92 21.66
C SER A 190 -2.29 11.63 22.69
N ALA A 191 -1.88 11.09 23.83
CA ALA A 191 -2.73 10.80 24.97
C ALA A 191 -2.06 11.24 26.27
N ASN A 192 -2.80 12.01 27.05
CA ASN A 192 -2.38 12.48 28.37
C ASN A 192 -3.61 12.66 29.27
N ASN A 193 -3.62 12.04 30.46
CA ASN A 193 -4.66 12.22 31.47
C ASN A 193 -6.11 12.18 30.92
N ASN A 194 -6.44 11.17 30.12
CA ASN A 194 -7.72 10.98 29.43
C ASN A 194 -8.05 12.00 28.33
N LYS A 195 -7.13 12.87 27.94
CA LYS A 195 -7.25 13.69 26.74
C LYS A 195 -6.46 13.04 25.61
N THR A 196 -7.13 12.85 24.49
CA THR A 196 -6.52 12.33 23.28
C THR A 196 -6.66 13.34 22.16
N GLU A 197 -5.65 13.42 21.31
CA GLU A 197 -5.65 14.29 20.15
C GLU A 197 -5.00 13.60 18.97
N LEU A 198 -5.63 13.69 17.79
CA LEU A 198 -5.07 13.24 16.52
C LEU A 198 -4.72 14.48 15.68
N ARG A 199 -3.45 14.60 15.30
CA ARG A 199 -2.97 15.72 14.48
C ARG A 199 -2.26 15.23 13.24
N ARG A 200 -2.54 15.89 12.12
CA ARG A 200 -1.84 15.69 10.86
C ARG A 200 -0.62 16.62 10.82
N TYR A 201 0.59 16.07 10.77
CA TYR A 201 1.82 16.86 10.76
C TYR A 201 2.33 17.19 9.34
N TRP A 202 1.89 16.45 8.34
CA TRP A 202 2.28 16.69 6.95
C TRP A 202 1.11 16.49 5.98
N ARG A 203 1.12 17.29 4.90
CA ARG A 203 0.21 17.17 3.76
C ARG A 203 0.80 17.86 2.54
N LEU A 204 0.48 17.34 1.36
CA LEU A 204 0.80 18.03 0.11
C LEU A 204 0.11 19.40 0.06
N GLN A 205 0.88 20.42 -0.31
CA GLN A 205 0.38 21.79 -0.42
C GLN A 205 -0.07 22.06 -1.87
N ASP A 206 -1.15 22.81 -2.02
CA ASP A 206 -1.52 23.38 -3.32
C ASP A 206 -0.66 24.63 -3.57
N VAL A 207 0.43 24.40 -4.29
CA VAL A 207 1.39 25.46 -4.68
C VAL A 207 1.44 25.54 -6.20
N PRO A 208 1.83 26.69 -6.78
CA PRO A 208 1.92 26.87 -8.23
C PRO A 208 2.81 25.80 -8.87
N ASP A 209 2.42 25.41 -10.07
CA ASP A 209 3.24 24.54 -10.93
C ASP A 209 4.58 25.20 -11.23
N PHE A 210 5.58 24.37 -11.51
CA PHE A 210 6.87 24.88 -11.96
C PHE A 210 6.75 25.58 -13.31
N ASP A 211 7.37 26.77 -13.40
CA ASP A 211 7.61 27.47 -14.66
C ASP A 211 9.05 27.15 -15.10
N ALA A 212 9.25 25.92 -15.60
CA ALA A 212 10.55 25.41 -16.01
C ALA A 212 10.39 24.47 -17.23
N SER A 213 11.47 24.32 -17.99
CA SER A 213 11.47 23.43 -19.16
C SER A 213 11.44 21.95 -18.77
N GLU A 214 10.86 21.11 -19.64
CA GLU A 214 10.80 19.66 -19.43
C GLU A 214 12.19 19.06 -19.16
N PRO A 215 13.29 19.41 -19.89
CA PRO A 215 14.63 18.89 -19.58
C PRO A 215 15.14 19.27 -18.19
N ALA A 216 14.89 20.50 -17.72
CA ALA A 216 15.33 20.95 -16.39
C ALA A 216 14.58 20.19 -15.28
N LEU A 217 13.27 20.00 -15.45
CA LEU A 217 12.47 19.20 -14.51
C LEU A 217 12.85 17.72 -14.55
N ALA A 218 13.19 17.18 -15.71
CA ALA A 218 13.65 15.80 -15.85
C ALA A 218 15.00 15.57 -15.15
N GLU A 219 15.91 16.54 -15.21
CA GLU A 219 17.18 16.48 -14.48
C GLU A 219 16.96 16.51 -12.97
N GLN A 220 16.16 17.43 -12.47
CA GLN A 220 15.83 17.52 -11.04
C GLN A 220 15.10 16.26 -10.55
N TYR A 221 14.20 15.70 -11.37
CA TYR A 221 13.56 14.42 -11.09
C TYR A 221 14.58 13.31 -10.90
N ARG A 222 15.52 13.18 -11.86
CA ARG A 222 16.57 12.15 -11.83
C ARG A 222 17.43 12.27 -10.57
N GLU A 223 17.83 13.49 -10.21
CA GLU A 223 18.60 13.75 -8.99
C GLU A 223 17.86 13.34 -7.73
N LEU A 224 16.58 13.71 -7.60
CA LEU A 224 15.76 13.34 -6.46
C LEU A 224 15.55 11.82 -6.34
N LEU A 225 15.31 11.14 -7.46
CA LEU A 225 15.14 9.68 -7.45
C LEU A 225 16.47 8.98 -7.11
N ALA A 226 17.57 9.42 -7.68
CA ALA A 226 18.90 8.87 -7.39
C ALA A 226 19.27 9.05 -5.92
N ASP A 227 19.04 10.23 -5.34
CA ASP A 227 19.28 10.49 -3.91
C ASP A 227 18.36 9.65 -3.03
N SER A 228 17.08 9.53 -3.38
CA SER A 228 16.13 8.66 -2.66
C SER A 228 16.57 7.19 -2.63
N VAL A 229 17.09 6.68 -3.74
CA VAL A 229 17.65 5.32 -3.83
C VAL A 229 18.91 5.21 -2.97
N ASP A 230 19.84 6.18 -3.04
CA ASP A 230 21.09 6.18 -2.28
C ASP A 230 20.86 6.20 -0.77
N LEU A 231 19.94 7.04 -0.29
CA LEU A 231 19.57 7.12 1.12
C LEU A 231 19.07 5.77 1.67
N ARG A 232 18.32 5.03 0.88
CA ARG A 232 17.79 3.71 1.23
C ARG A 232 18.85 2.61 1.12
N LEU A 233 19.72 2.66 0.11
CA LEU A 233 20.85 1.74 -0.03
C LEU A 233 21.79 1.78 1.19
N LYS A 234 22.01 2.95 1.78
CA LYS A 234 22.81 3.11 3.01
C LYS A 234 22.22 2.40 4.23
N ARG A 235 20.95 2.01 4.18
CA ARG A 235 20.23 1.27 5.23
C ARG A 235 20.03 -0.20 4.90
N ALA A 236 20.06 -0.54 3.62
CA ALA A 236 19.78 -1.88 3.15
C ALA A 236 20.91 -2.86 3.46
N ARG A 237 20.52 -4.06 3.89
CA ARG A 237 21.42 -5.20 4.04
C ARG A 237 21.06 -6.22 2.99
N ALA A 238 22.04 -6.66 2.18
CA ALA A 238 21.84 -7.64 1.11
C ALA A 238 20.54 -7.39 0.31
N PRO A 239 20.41 -6.24 -0.37
CA PRO A 239 19.17 -5.89 -1.08
C PRO A 239 19.00 -6.71 -2.35
N ALA A 240 17.74 -7.05 -2.68
CA ALA A 240 17.32 -7.48 -4.00
C ALA A 240 16.40 -6.42 -4.62
N PHE A 241 16.47 -6.25 -5.94
CA PHE A 241 15.60 -5.35 -6.69
C PHE A 241 14.48 -6.15 -7.34
N THR A 242 13.22 -5.83 -7.00
CA THR A 242 12.09 -6.42 -7.71
C THR A 242 12.07 -5.86 -9.13
N LEU A 243 12.19 -6.72 -10.13
CA LEU A 243 12.27 -6.32 -11.53
C LEU A 243 11.06 -6.86 -12.31
N SER A 244 10.27 -5.94 -12.83
CA SER A 244 9.21 -6.17 -13.81
C SER A 244 9.57 -5.48 -15.14
N GLY A 245 8.82 -5.76 -16.20
CA GLY A 245 8.95 -5.02 -17.47
C GLY A 245 8.58 -3.53 -17.39
N GLY A 246 8.14 -3.05 -16.21
CA GLY A 246 7.69 -1.68 -15.97
C GLY A 246 8.79 -0.66 -15.80
N MET A 247 8.46 0.61 -16.11
CA MET A 247 9.38 1.76 -15.96
C MET A 247 9.83 1.98 -14.52
N ASP A 248 8.97 1.76 -13.52
CA ASP A 248 9.23 2.17 -12.15
C ASP A 248 10.30 1.29 -11.50
N SER A 249 10.10 -0.04 -11.49
CA SER A 249 11.10 -0.98 -10.97
C SER A 249 12.44 -0.87 -11.70
N SER A 250 12.39 -0.72 -13.03
CA SER A 250 13.58 -0.50 -13.87
C SER A 250 14.30 0.79 -13.51
N SER A 251 13.58 1.89 -13.26
CA SER A 251 14.18 3.17 -12.88
C SER A 251 14.86 3.12 -11.51
N VAL A 252 14.28 2.43 -10.54
CA VAL A 252 14.89 2.23 -9.22
C VAL A 252 16.19 1.43 -9.33
N LEU A 253 16.16 0.31 -10.05
CA LEU A 253 17.33 -0.54 -10.28
C LEU A 253 18.44 0.20 -11.04
N ALA A 254 18.11 0.89 -12.12
CA ALA A 254 19.09 1.63 -12.91
C ALA A 254 19.70 2.81 -12.12
N SER A 255 18.92 3.48 -11.27
CA SER A 255 19.43 4.52 -10.36
C SER A 255 20.42 3.93 -9.34
N ALA A 256 20.15 2.73 -8.80
CA ALA A 256 21.08 2.07 -7.90
C ALA A 256 22.40 1.70 -8.60
N VAL A 257 22.36 1.23 -9.84
CA VAL A 257 23.56 0.97 -10.66
C VAL A 257 24.33 2.25 -10.93
N ALA A 258 23.63 3.34 -11.28
CA ALA A 258 24.27 4.63 -11.53
C ALA A 258 24.96 5.19 -10.26
N ASN A 259 24.34 5.05 -9.10
CA ASN A 259 24.88 5.51 -7.82
C ASN A 259 26.10 4.70 -7.35
N THR A 260 26.05 3.38 -7.54
CA THR A 260 27.08 2.46 -6.99
C THR A 260 28.18 2.13 -8.00
N GLY A 261 27.95 2.32 -9.29
CA GLY A 261 28.82 1.84 -10.37
C GLY A 261 28.85 0.31 -10.52
N GLN A 262 27.94 -0.40 -9.84
CA GLN A 262 27.91 -1.86 -9.81
C GLN A 262 26.54 -2.39 -10.20
N LYS A 263 26.51 -3.48 -10.99
CA LYS A 263 25.28 -4.23 -11.26
C LYS A 263 24.72 -4.81 -9.97
N GLN A 264 23.39 -4.91 -9.89
CA GLN A 264 22.67 -5.31 -8.70
C GLN A 264 22.08 -6.72 -8.84
N GLN A 265 21.58 -7.27 -7.75
CA GLN A 265 20.82 -8.52 -7.74
C GLN A 265 19.34 -8.23 -7.96
N ALA A 266 18.69 -8.96 -8.85
CA ALA A 266 17.29 -8.78 -9.17
C ALA A 266 16.49 -10.07 -8.97
N ILE A 267 15.23 -9.91 -8.55
CA ILE A 267 14.28 -11.00 -8.36
C ILE A 267 12.97 -10.67 -9.09
N SER A 268 12.38 -11.66 -9.73
CA SER A 268 11.14 -11.49 -10.49
C SER A 268 10.27 -12.73 -10.39
N THR A 269 8.96 -12.55 -10.36
CA THR A 269 8.03 -13.67 -10.58
C THR A 269 7.95 -13.98 -12.06
N VAL A 270 7.99 -15.27 -12.40
CA VAL A 270 7.85 -15.79 -13.77
C VAL A 270 6.67 -16.76 -13.85
N TYR A 271 6.04 -16.81 -15.02
CA TYR A 271 4.83 -17.61 -15.24
C TYR A 271 4.96 -18.46 -16.49
N VAL A 272 4.38 -19.66 -16.46
CA VAL A 272 4.23 -20.51 -17.65
C VAL A 272 3.31 -19.84 -18.68
N ASP A 273 2.30 -19.10 -18.21
CA ASP A 273 1.39 -18.34 -19.05
C ASP A 273 2.06 -17.05 -19.55
N LYS A 274 2.40 -17.03 -20.83
CA LYS A 274 3.07 -15.92 -21.50
C LYS A 274 2.28 -14.60 -21.50
N THR A 275 1.00 -14.60 -21.14
CA THR A 275 0.21 -13.39 -20.96
C THR A 275 0.62 -12.62 -19.70
N TYR A 276 1.18 -13.33 -18.70
CA TYR A 276 1.59 -12.80 -17.40
C TYR A 276 3.11 -12.80 -17.20
N ASP A 277 3.85 -13.48 -18.09
CA ASP A 277 5.31 -13.59 -18.01
C ASP A 277 5.98 -12.38 -18.67
N GLU A 278 6.80 -11.66 -17.93
CA GLU A 278 7.51 -10.45 -18.38
C GLU A 278 9.01 -10.73 -18.68
N THR A 279 9.42 -11.98 -18.81
CA THR A 279 10.84 -12.36 -19.00
C THR A 279 11.44 -11.70 -20.24
N ASP A 280 10.70 -11.60 -21.34
CA ASP A 280 11.18 -10.96 -22.55
C ASP A 280 11.29 -9.44 -22.36
N GLU A 281 10.39 -8.82 -21.61
CA GLU A 281 10.36 -7.39 -21.33
C GLU A 281 11.54 -6.92 -20.46
N ILE A 282 12.04 -7.77 -19.57
CA ILE A 282 13.14 -7.41 -18.66
C ILE A 282 14.54 -7.69 -19.25
N ARG A 283 14.64 -8.34 -20.41
CA ARG A 283 15.93 -8.82 -20.98
C ARG A 283 16.97 -7.70 -21.07
N SER A 284 16.62 -6.56 -21.65
CA SER A 284 17.53 -5.44 -21.78
C SER A 284 18.00 -4.88 -20.42
N MET A 285 17.15 -4.95 -19.39
CA MET A 285 17.51 -4.60 -18.03
C MET A 285 18.46 -5.62 -17.41
N LEU A 286 18.21 -6.92 -17.61
CA LEU A 286 19.09 -7.99 -17.12
C LEU A 286 20.52 -7.82 -17.67
N GLU A 287 20.64 -7.57 -18.96
CA GLU A 287 21.94 -7.36 -19.62
C GLU A 287 22.68 -6.12 -19.12
N ALA A 288 21.95 -5.01 -18.94
CA ALA A 288 22.55 -3.73 -18.60
C ALA A 288 22.86 -3.56 -17.10
N THR A 289 21.95 -4.03 -16.22
CA THR A 289 21.92 -3.60 -14.81
C THR A 289 22.01 -4.72 -13.78
N VAL A 290 21.82 -5.98 -14.19
CA VAL A 290 21.72 -7.11 -13.26
C VAL A 290 23.01 -7.93 -13.25
N GLN A 291 23.54 -8.18 -12.04
CA GLN A 291 24.65 -9.07 -11.81
C GLN A 291 24.17 -10.52 -11.78
N GLU A 292 23.09 -10.78 -11.03
CA GLU A 292 22.48 -12.10 -10.90
C GLU A 292 20.95 -11.92 -10.80
N TRP A 293 20.23 -12.76 -11.54
CA TRP A 293 18.78 -12.74 -11.59
C TRP A 293 18.19 -14.01 -11.01
N TYR A 294 17.22 -13.85 -10.13
CA TYR A 294 16.51 -14.92 -9.44
C TYR A 294 15.05 -14.98 -9.93
N PRO A 295 14.74 -15.82 -10.92
CA PRO A 295 13.37 -16.05 -11.35
C PRO A 295 12.63 -16.92 -10.34
N VAL A 296 11.51 -16.45 -9.84
CA VAL A 296 10.63 -17.19 -8.92
C VAL A 296 9.41 -17.67 -9.70
N GLU A 297 9.35 -18.98 -9.92
CA GLU A 297 8.24 -19.58 -10.66
C GLU A 297 7.00 -19.69 -9.77
N VAL A 298 5.91 -19.03 -10.18
CA VAL A 298 4.58 -19.20 -9.60
C VAL A 298 3.80 -20.15 -10.49
N GLY A 299 3.90 -21.46 -10.20
CA GLY A 299 3.22 -22.52 -10.94
C GLY A 299 1.72 -22.60 -10.63
N ASP A 300 1.21 -23.83 -10.46
CA ASP A 300 -0.17 -24.08 -10.00
C ASP A 300 -0.17 -24.35 -8.49
N PRO A 301 -0.21 -23.30 -7.65
CA PRO A 301 -0.12 -23.45 -6.20
C PRO A 301 -1.44 -23.93 -5.60
N ASP A 302 -1.39 -24.52 -4.41
CA ASP A 302 -2.58 -24.62 -3.55
C ASP A 302 -2.96 -23.23 -3.05
N VAL A 303 -3.82 -22.57 -3.82
CA VAL A 303 -4.23 -21.17 -3.59
C VAL A 303 -4.91 -20.99 -2.25
N PHE A 304 -5.74 -21.95 -1.81
CA PHE A 304 -6.45 -21.87 -0.53
C PHE A 304 -5.50 -21.98 0.65
N ALA A 305 -4.52 -22.87 0.58
CA ALA A 305 -3.49 -22.99 1.61
C ALA A 305 -2.63 -21.72 1.69
N LEU A 306 -2.18 -21.17 0.55
CA LEU A 306 -1.40 -19.93 0.53
C LEU A 306 -2.20 -18.71 1.02
N ILE A 307 -3.50 -18.65 0.73
CA ILE A 307 -4.37 -17.59 1.29
C ILE A 307 -4.42 -17.69 2.81
N GLN A 308 -4.51 -18.90 3.38
CA GLN A 308 -4.47 -19.08 4.83
C GLN A 308 -3.14 -18.59 5.42
N GLU A 309 -2.00 -18.99 4.84
CA GLU A 309 -0.68 -18.53 5.28
C GLU A 309 -0.55 -17.00 5.23
N MET A 310 -1.03 -16.38 4.14
CA MET A 310 -1.04 -14.92 4.01
C MET A 310 -1.92 -14.26 5.09
N ILE A 311 -3.10 -14.78 5.36
CA ILE A 311 -4.01 -14.26 6.39
C ILE A 311 -3.35 -14.35 7.78
N ASP A 312 -2.64 -15.41 8.08
CA ASP A 312 -1.95 -15.60 9.36
C ASP A 312 -0.85 -14.55 9.59
N CYS A 313 -0.19 -14.08 8.52
CA CYS A 313 0.78 -13.00 8.63
C CYS A 313 0.17 -11.59 8.52
N HIS A 314 -1.01 -11.44 7.90
CA HIS A 314 -1.68 -10.17 7.71
C HIS A 314 -2.63 -9.79 8.85
N ASP A 315 -3.19 -10.76 9.58
CA ASP A 315 -4.31 -10.63 10.52
C ASP A 315 -5.60 -10.11 9.84
N GLU A 316 -5.66 -10.11 8.51
CA GLU A 316 -6.78 -9.61 7.70
C GLU A 316 -6.76 -10.22 6.30
N PRO A 317 -7.89 -10.13 5.55
CA PRO A 317 -7.92 -10.66 4.19
C PRO A 317 -7.09 -9.82 3.22
N VAL A 318 -6.53 -10.47 2.20
CA VAL A 318 -5.62 -9.86 1.21
C VAL A 318 -6.39 -9.41 -0.03
N ALA A 319 -6.25 -8.14 -0.39
CA ALA A 319 -7.13 -7.46 -1.33
C ALA A 319 -7.10 -7.99 -2.77
N THR A 320 -5.94 -8.33 -3.31
CA THR A 320 -5.77 -8.73 -4.71
C THR A 320 -4.88 -9.95 -4.89
N ALA A 321 -5.13 -10.70 -5.95
CA ALA A 321 -4.45 -11.96 -6.27
C ALA A 321 -2.94 -11.81 -6.56
N THR A 322 -2.50 -10.64 -6.97
CA THR A 322 -1.09 -10.33 -7.22
C THR A 322 -0.21 -10.50 -5.98
N TRP A 323 -0.78 -10.30 -4.79
CA TRP A 323 -0.05 -10.46 -3.53
C TRP A 323 0.31 -11.91 -3.20
N LEU A 324 -0.34 -12.91 -3.81
CA LEU A 324 0.09 -14.30 -3.69
C LEU A 324 1.48 -14.48 -4.31
N SER A 325 1.71 -13.93 -5.49
CA SER A 325 3.01 -14.02 -6.16
C SER A 325 4.10 -13.25 -5.39
N HIS A 326 3.75 -12.11 -4.79
CA HIS A 326 4.66 -11.37 -3.93
C HIS A 326 5.00 -12.15 -2.65
N TYR A 327 4.02 -12.83 -2.04
CA TYR A 327 4.24 -13.68 -0.88
C TYR A 327 5.23 -14.81 -1.17
N VAL A 328 5.06 -15.51 -2.30
CA VAL A 328 5.99 -16.55 -2.76
C VAL A 328 7.38 -15.97 -3.00
N MET A 329 7.47 -14.80 -3.65
CA MET A 329 8.74 -14.11 -3.90
C MET A 329 9.43 -13.70 -2.58
N CYS A 330 8.70 -13.23 -1.57
CA CYS A 330 9.27 -12.91 -0.26
C CYS A 330 9.87 -14.14 0.44
N ARG A 331 9.19 -15.28 0.37
CA ARG A 331 9.68 -16.56 0.91
C ARG A 331 11.00 -16.97 0.27
N GLU A 332 11.03 -17.02 -1.06
CA GLU A 332 12.23 -17.36 -1.82
C GLU A 332 13.39 -16.40 -1.54
N ALA A 333 13.12 -15.09 -1.50
CA ALA A 333 14.15 -14.10 -1.20
C ALA A 333 14.76 -14.28 0.19
N SER A 334 13.94 -14.61 1.18
CA SER A 334 14.41 -14.91 2.54
C SER A 334 15.29 -16.16 2.57
N GLU A 335 14.90 -17.22 1.85
CA GLU A 335 15.67 -18.48 1.74
C GLU A 335 17.01 -18.25 1.02
N LEU A 336 17.05 -17.34 0.05
CA LEU A 336 18.27 -16.91 -0.64
C LEU A 336 19.16 -15.99 0.21
N GLY A 337 18.71 -15.56 1.39
CA GLY A 337 19.47 -14.74 2.32
C GLY A 337 19.44 -13.25 2.05
N PHE A 338 18.51 -12.76 1.23
CA PHE A 338 18.27 -11.34 1.08
C PHE A 338 17.74 -10.70 2.37
N GLY A 339 18.06 -9.44 2.59
CA GLY A 339 17.62 -8.68 3.76
C GLY A 339 16.55 -7.63 3.45
N GLY A 340 16.24 -7.37 2.17
CA GLY A 340 15.19 -6.43 1.80
C GLY A 340 15.00 -6.27 0.30
N PHE A 341 13.87 -5.67 -0.06
CA PHE A 341 13.49 -5.36 -1.43
C PHE A 341 13.56 -3.87 -1.73
N PHE A 342 14.00 -3.56 -2.96
CA PHE A 342 13.78 -2.27 -3.61
C PHE A 342 12.68 -2.41 -4.65
N GLY A 343 11.55 -1.73 -4.44
CA GLY A 343 10.37 -1.80 -5.29
C GLY A 343 10.03 -0.49 -6.01
N GLY A 344 9.18 -0.60 -7.02
CA GLY A 344 8.70 0.53 -7.82
C GLY A 344 7.35 1.13 -7.38
N LEU A 345 6.80 0.69 -6.24
CA LEU A 345 5.50 1.19 -5.75
C LEU A 345 5.53 2.70 -5.52
N GLY A 346 4.44 3.38 -5.85
CA GLY A 346 4.34 4.84 -5.86
C GLY A 346 4.69 5.47 -7.22
N GLY A 347 5.40 4.75 -8.09
CA GLY A 347 5.80 5.27 -9.40
C GLY A 347 4.63 5.56 -10.32
N ASP A 348 3.62 4.71 -10.36
CA ASP A 348 2.41 4.93 -11.15
C ASP A 348 1.60 6.14 -10.64
N GLU A 349 1.47 6.30 -9.33
CA GLU A 349 0.72 7.39 -8.72
C GLU A 349 1.42 8.74 -8.90
N LEU A 350 2.74 8.79 -8.79
CA LEU A 350 3.49 10.02 -9.03
C LEU A 350 3.48 10.44 -10.50
N ASN A 351 3.67 9.46 -11.39
CA ASN A 351 3.88 9.72 -12.82
C ASN A 351 2.62 9.55 -13.66
N ALA A 352 1.48 9.37 -13.02
CA ALA A 352 0.20 9.14 -13.69
C ALA A 352 0.23 7.93 -14.64
N GLY A 353 0.78 6.80 -14.15
CA GLY A 353 0.97 5.57 -14.93
C GLY A 353 -0.20 4.61 -14.93
N GLU A 354 -1.21 4.81 -14.05
CA GLU A 354 -2.40 3.99 -14.01
C GLU A 354 -3.31 4.24 -15.23
N TYR A 355 -4.00 3.18 -15.63
CA TYR A 355 -4.80 3.19 -16.84
C TYR A 355 -5.92 4.23 -16.84
N GLU A 356 -6.52 4.47 -15.70
CA GLU A 356 -7.61 5.42 -15.54
C GLU A 356 -7.13 6.87 -15.44
N HIS A 357 -5.86 7.11 -15.16
CA HIS A 357 -5.32 8.46 -15.04
C HIS A 357 -5.46 9.27 -16.34
N PHE A 358 -5.52 8.61 -17.49
CA PHE A 358 -5.79 9.27 -18.78
C PHE A 358 -7.06 10.12 -18.76
N PHE A 359 -8.14 9.66 -18.13
CA PHE A 359 -9.40 10.40 -18.14
C PHE A 359 -9.30 11.71 -17.35
N TYR A 360 -8.57 11.71 -16.26
CA TYR A 360 -8.34 12.92 -15.46
C TYR A 360 -7.37 13.88 -16.14
N PHE A 361 -6.38 13.39 -16.86
CA PHE A 361 -5.54 14.19 -17.74
C PHE A 361 -6.35 14.79 -18.90
N PHE A 362 -7.22 14.03 -19.53
CA PHE A 362 -8.13 14.53 -20.56
C PHE A 362 -9.06 15.63 -20.04
N ALA A 363 -9.53 15.50 -18.81
CA ALA A 363 -10.31 16.54 -18.15
C ALA A 363 -9.51 17.83 -17.95
N ASP A 364 -8.26 17.74 -17.50
CA ASP A 364 -7.36 18.89 -17.38
C ASP A 364 -7.17 19.61 -18.72
N LEU A 365 -6.97 18.87 -19.82
CA LEU A 365 -6.85 19.44 -21.18
C LEU A 365 -8.14 20.17 -21.62
N ARG A 366 -9.30 19.57 -21.34
CA ARG A 366 -10.60 20.15 -21.70
C ARG A 366 -10.88 21.46 -20.97
N VAL A 367 -10.66 21.48 -19.65
CA VAL A 367 -10.88 22.71 -18.85
C VAL A 367 -9.86 23.80 -19.18
N ALA A 368 -8.65 23.43 -19.59
CA ALA A 368 -7.65 24.38 -20.06
C ALA A 368 -7.90 24.90 -21.49
N GLY A 369 -8.96 24.46 -22.18
CA GLY A 369 -9.27 24.86 -23.57
C GLY A 369 -8.27 24.32 -24.60
N LEU A 370 -7.53 23.25 -24.28
CA LEU A 370 -6.53 22.63 -25.14
C LEU A 370 -7.15 21.56 -26.06
N ASP A 371 -8.25 21.89 -26.73
CA ASP A 371 -9.07 20.93 -27.50
C ASP A 371 -8.30 20.19 -28.61
N LYS A 372 -7.37 20.88 -29.27
CA LYS A 372 -6.52 20.22 -30.30
C LYS A 372 -5.65 19.13 -29.66
N ARG A 373 -4.97 19.46 -28.58
CA ARG A 373 -4.13 18.50 -27.84
C ARG A 373 -4.98 17.35 -27.26
N TYR A 374 -6.15 17.65 -26.73
CA TYR A 374 -7.08 16.62 -26.26
C TYR A 374 -7.42 15.62 -27.38
N ALA A 375 -7.75 16.11 -28.59
CA ALA A 375 -8.07 15.24 -29.72
C ALA A 375 -6.87 14.37 -30.15
N GLU A 376 -5.66 14.93 -30.17
CA GLU A 376 -4.42 14.22 -30.47
C GLU A 376 -4.11 13.15 -29.41
N GLU A 377 -4.19 13.48 -28.12
CA GLU A 377 -3.90 12.57 -27.01
C GLU A 377 -4.93 11.41 -26.95
N VAL A 378 -6.22 11.68 -27.16
CA VAL A 378 -7.25 10.63 -27.23
C VAL A 378 -7.04 9.71 -28.43
N HIS A 379 -6.64 10.26 -29.58
CA HIS A 379 -6.31 9.46 -30.77
C HIS A 379 -5.14 8.50 -30.49
N MET A 380 -4.05 9.03 -29.94
CA MET A 380 -2.86 8.24 -29.61
C MET A 380 -3.11 7.24 -28.47
N TRP A 381 -3.90 7.62 -27.47
CA TRP A 381 -4.36 6.69 -26.44
C TRP A 381 -5.14 5.51 -27.04
N ALA A 382 -6.09 5.78 -27.95
CA ALA A 382 -6.83 4.73 -28.62
C ALA A 382 -5.93 3.84 -29.49
N HIS A 383 -4.92 4.43 -30.13
CA HIS A 383 -3.95 3.69 -30.96
C HIS A 383 -3.08 2.73 -30.14
N TYR A 384 -2.51 3.19 -29.01
CA TYR A 384 -1.56 2.39 -28.23
C TYR A 384 -2.20 1.44 -27.23
N HIS A 385 -3.38 1.79 -26.69
CA HIS A 385 -3.98 1.08 -25.57
C HIS A 385 -5.31 0.39 -25.92
N ASP A 386 -5.63 0.20 -27.21
CA ASP A 386 -6.81 -0.58 -27.61
C ASP A 386 -6.68 -2.03 -27.11
N HIS A 387 -7.77 -2.56 -26.62
CA HIS A 387 -7.82 -3.88 -26.02
C HIS A 387 -9.06 -4.64 -26.51
N PRO A 388 -8.98 -5.95 -26.77
CA PRO A 388 -10.13 -6.72 -27.24
C PRO A 388 -11.39 -6.57 -26.41
N ILE A 389 -11.23 -6.53 -25.07
CA ILE A 389 -12.34 -6.40 -24.10
C ILE A 389 -12.65 -4.90 -23.84
N PHE A 390 -11.61 -4.08 -23.62
CA PHE A 390 -11.75 -2.68 -23.22
C PHE A 390 -11.43 -1.75 -24.39
N LYS A 391 -12.33 -1.71 -25.38
CA LYS A 391 -12.17 -0.88 -26.58
C LYS A 391 -11.93 0.58 -26.28
N LYS A 392 -11.07 1.22 -27.06
CA LYS A 392 -10.69 2.62 -26.94
C LYS A 392 -11.20 3.40 -28.15
N SER A 393 -11.86 4.52 -27.86
CA SER A 393 -12.33 5.46 -28.87
C SER A 393 -12.59 6.83 -28.23
N ARG A 394 -12.77 7.83 -29.06
CA ARG A 394 -13.17 9.16 -28.58
C ARG A 394 -14.48 9.11 -27.79
N ALA A 395 -15.48 8.38 -28.27
CA ALA A 395 -16.76 8.24 -27.58
C ALA A 395 -16.62 7.58 -26.20
N VAL A 396 -15.72 6.57 -26.07
CA VAL A 396 -15.43 5.94 -24.79
C VAL A 396 -14.74 6.94 -23.85
N ALA A 397 -13.80 7.76 -24.34
CA ALA A 397 -13.13 8.77 -23.54
C ALA A 397 -14.13 9.82 -23.03
N ASP A 398 -14.97 10.36 -23.90
CA ASP A 398 -15.97 11.37 -23.53
C ASP A 398 -16.99 10.83 -22.52
N ALA A 399 -17.52 9.61 -22.73
CA ALA A 399 -18.44 8.96 -21.78
C ALA A 399 -17.79 8.68 -20.41
N GLN A 400 -16.51 8.33 -20.40
CA GLN A 400 -15.80 8.08 -19.16
C GLN A 400 -15.57 9.39 -18.39
N LEU A 401 -15.24 10.49 -19.09
CA LEU A 401 -15.10 11.80 -18.46
C LEU A 401 -16.37 12.21 -17.71
N GLU A 402 -17.54 12.11 -18.33
CA GLU A 402 -18.83 12.45 -17.71
C GLU A 402 -19.11 11.64 -16.43
N ARG A 403 -18.54 10.43 -16.35
CA ARG A 403 -18.75 9.52 -15.21
C ARG A 403 -17.83 9.81 -14.05
N VAL A 404 -16.57 10.24 -14.28
CA VAL A 404 -15.53 10.29 -13.25
C VAL A 404 -15.10 11.71 -12.86
N VAL A 405 -15.58 12.76 -13.57
CA VAL A 405 -15.28 14.16 -13.22
C VAL A 405 -16.49 15.07 -13.43
N ASP A 406 -16.50 16.20 -12.72
CA ASP A 406 -17.41 17.30 -12.97
C ASP A 406 -16.68 18.41 -13.75
N LEU A 407 -16.87 18.46 -15.07
CA LEU A 407 -16.18 19.45 -15.92
C LEU A 407 -16.62 20.90 -15.68
N HIS A 408 -17.73 21.14 -14.96
CA HIS A 408 -18.17 22.49 -14.60
C HIS A 408 -17.50 23.01 -13.33
N ARG A 409 -16.88 22.12 -12.56
CA ARG A 409 -16.15 22.45 -11.34
C ARG A 409 -14.71 21.90 -11.44
N PRO A 410 -13.72 22.74 -11.80
CA PRO A 410 -12.33 22.31 -11.97
C PRO A 410 -11.80 21.52 -10.78
N GLY A 411 -11.14 20.41 -11.07
CA GLY A 411 -10.55 19.50 -10.10
C GLY A 411 -11.52 18.55 -9.38
N ILE A 412 -12.84 18.69 -9.54
CA ILE A 412 -13.80 17.79 -8.86
C ILE A 412 -13.87 16.43 -9.54
N CYS A 413 -13.30 15.42 -8.88
CA CYS A 413 -13.38 14.01 -9.26
C CYS A 413 -14.62 13.37 -8.63
N LEU A 414 -15.26 12.47 -9.36
CA LEU A 414 -16.43 11.73 -8.92
C LEU A 414 -16.06 10.26 -8.65
N PRO A 415 -16.65 9.62 -7.63
CA PRO A 415 -16.46 8.19 -7.41
C PRO A 415 -17.01 7.37 -8.57
N ASP A 416 -16.25 6.40 -9.07
CA ASP A 416 -16.73 5.48 -10.10
C ASP A 416 -17.72 4.46 -9.51
N GLN A 417 -19.00 4.81 -9.51
CA GLN A 417 -20.08 3.99 -8.96
C GLN A 417 -20.18 2.62 -9.63
N THR A 418 -19.84 2.50 -10.91
CA THR A 418 -19.92 1.21 -11.62
C THR A 418 -18.88 0.23 -11.11
N ARG A 419 -17.72 0.73 -10.68
CA ARG A 419 -16.65 -0.07 -10.09
C ARG A 419 -16.97 -0.40 -8.62
N ILE A 420 -17.44 0.56 -7.84
CA ILE A 420 -17.77 0.40 -6.42
C ILE A 420 -18.90 -0.62 -6.23
N HIS A 421 -19.94 -0.57 -7.07
CA HIS A 421 -21.15 -1.39 -6.91
C HIS A 421 -21.19 -2.61 -7.84
N ARG A 422 -20.08 -2.96 -8.48
CA ARG A 422 -20.04 -4.04 -9.49
C ARG A 422 -20.63 -5.35 -8.96
N TYR A 423 -20.37 -5.71 -7.73
CA TYR A 423 -20.82 -6.95 -7.10
C TYR A 423 -21.83 -6.73 -5.94
N SER A 424 -22.47 -5.57 -5.90
CA SER A 424 -23.46 -5.27 -4.84
C SER A 424 -24.61 -6.26 -4.76
N LYS A 425 -24.99 -6.90 -5.88
CA LYS A 425 -26.04 -7.95 -5.92
C LYS A 425 -25.62 -9.25 -5.24
N ALA A 426 -24.32 -9.51 -5.15
CA ALA A 426 -23.79 -10.67 -4.45
C ALA A 426 -23.77 -10.49 -2.93
N LEU A 427 -23.94 -9.26 -2.44
CA LEU A 427 -24.11 -8.98 -1.01
C LEU A 427 -25.59 -9.12 -0.60
N ASN A 428 -25.77 -9.61 0.62
CA ASN A 428 -27.09 -9.56 1.24
C ASN A 428 -27.38 -8.12 1.73
N PRO A 429 -28.42 -7.45 1.21
CA PRO A 429 -28.74 -6.08 1.62
C PRO A 429 -29.17 -5.95 3.09
N GLU A 430 -29.62 -7.05 3.73
CA GLU A 430 -29.92 -7.08 5.16
C GLU A 430 -28.64 -7.04 6.02
N PHE A 431 -27.51 -7.53 5.49
CA PHE A 431 -26.21 -7.45 6.16
C PHE A 431 -25.66 -6.03 6.11
N PHE A 432 -25.62 -5.41 4.92
CA PHE A 432 -25.10 -4.06 4.71
C PHE A 432 -25.64 -3.44 3.42
N ASN A 433 -26.10 -2.21 3.49
CA ASN A 433 -26.55 -1.46 2.33
C ASN A 433 -25.36 -0.82 1.58
N LEU A 434 -24.64 -1.60 0.78
CA LEU A 434 -23.50 -1.12 -0.01
C LEU A 434 -23.91 -0.02 -1.00
N GLY A 435 -25.16 0.00 -1.45
CA GLY A 435 -25.68 1.04 -2.35
C GLY A 435 -25.69 2.45 -1.75
N ALA A 436 -25.69 2.56 -0.42
CA ALA A 436 -25.59 3.85 0.28
C ALA A 436 -24.15 4.30 0.54
N PHE A 437 -23.17 3.44 0.30
CA PHE A 437 -21.76 3.79 0.51
C PHE A 437 -21.26 4.74 -0.57
N VAL A 438 -20.73 5.88 -0.14
CA VAL A 438 -20.09 6.87 -1.02
C VAL A 438 -18.68 7.12 -0.48
N PRO A 439 -17.63 6.76 -1.23
CA PRO A 439 -16.27 7.03 -0.79
C PRO A 439 -15.97 8.52 -0.70
N VAL A 440 -15.15 8.88 0.27
CA VAL A 440 -14.63 10.24 0.42
C VAL A 440 -13.63 10.51 -0.69
N MET A 441 -13.84 11.59 -1.45
CA MET A 441 -12.93 12.10 -2.46
C MET A 441 -12.33 13.42 -1.95
N GLU A 442 -11.00 13.49 -1.82
CA GLU A 442 -10.32 14.74 -1.43
C GLU A 442 -9.97 15.58 -2.67
N HIS A 443 -10.42 16.83 -2.70
CA HIS A 443 -10.18 17.78 -3.78
C HIS A 443 -9.32 18.93 -3.27
N ARG A 444 -8.01 18.81 -3.47
CA ARG A 444 -7.02 19.76 -2.94
C ARG A 444 -6.44 20.68 -4.02
N PHE A 445 -6.56 20.29 -5.28
CA PHE A 445 -5.94 20.93 -6.43
C PHE A 445 -7.00 21.34 -7.46
N ALA A 446 -6.68 22.33 -8.28
CA ALA A 446 -7.52 22.67 -9.43
C ALA A 446 -7.41 21.61 -10.57
N SER A 447 -6.36 20.80 -10.61
CA SER A 447 -6.16 19.73 -11.57
C SER A 447 -6.89 18.45 -11.14
N TYR A 448 -7.66 17.87 -12.06
CA TYR A 448 -8.30 16.57 -11.87
C TYR A 448 -7.26 15.45 -11.70
N LEU A 449 -6.22 15.46 -12.53
CA LEU A 449 -5.16 14.46 -12.45
C LEU A 449 -4.44 14.51 -11.09
N LYS A 450 -4.11 15.69 -10.59
CA LYS A 450 -3.48 15.84 -9.26
C LYS A 450 -4.39 15.34 -8.15
N ASN A 451 -5.69 15.64 -8.19
CA ASN A 451 -6.64 15.12 -7.21
C ASN A 451 -6.78 13.60 -7.29
N ARG A 452 -6.80 13.02 -8.50
CA ARG A 452 -6.87 11.57 -8.67
C ARG A 452 -5.62 10.88 -8.11
N THR A 453 -4.44 11.33 -8.49
CA THR A 453 -3.17 10.76 -8.01
C THR A 453 -2.97 10.99 -6.50
N TYR A 454 -3.46 12.11 -5.95
CA TYR A 454 -3.51 12.34 -4.51
C TYR A 454 -4.43 11.36 -3.78
N GLN A 455 -5.59 11.06 -4.36
CA GLN A 455 -6.52 10.06 -3.84
C GLN A 455 -5.88 8.66 -3.80
N ASP A 456 -5.16 8.29 -4.86
CA ASP A 456 -4.43 7.02 -4.92
C ASP A 456 -3.33 6.93 -3.86
N LEU A 457 -2.57 8.01 -3.64
CA LEU A 457 -1.52 8.07 -2.63
C LEU A 457 -2.03 8.00 -1.19
N SER A 458 -3.25 8.54 -0.93
CA SER A 458 -3.69 8.77 0.45
C SER A 458 -4.81 7.86 0.94
N ARG A 459 -5.65 7.32 0.04
CA ARG A 459 -6.89 6.61 0.41
C ARG A 459 -7.22 5.38 -0.42
N GLU A 460 -6.52 5.12 -1.52
CA GLU A 460 -6.91 4.05 -2.46
C GLU A 460 -5.75 3.08 -2.73
N THR A 461 -5.01 3.27 -3.80
CA THR A 461 -4.04 2.28 -4.29
C THR A 461 -2.86 2.08 -3.33
N VAL A 462 -2.17 3.15 -2.98
CA VAL A 462 -0.93 3.07 -2.17
C VAL A 462 -1.19 2.51 -0.77
N PRO A 463 -2.18 2.98 0.03
CA PRO A 463 -2.46 2.37 1.33
C PRO A 463 -2.77 0.89 1.26
N CYS A 464 -3.57 0.46 0.26
CA CYS A 464 -3.91 -0.94 0.05
C CYS A 464 -2.67 -1.80 -0.28
N CYS A 465 -1.80 -1.30 -1.17
CA CYS A 465 -0.57 -1.99 -1.54
C CYS A 465 0.43 -2.07 -0.38
N LEU A 466 0.66 -0.94 0.33
CA LEU A 466 1.57 -0.89 1.47
C LEU A 466 1.16 -1.84 2.59
N ARG A 467 -0.14 -2.01 2.82
CA ARG A 467 -0.67 -2.94 3.79
C ARG A 467 -0.24 -4.39 3.50
N ALA A 468 -0.28 -4.81 2.25
CA ALA A 468 0.14 -6.15 1.86
C ALA A 468 1.67 -6.28 1.82
N GLU A 469 2.35 -5.34 1.17
CA GLU A 469 3.79 -5.41 0.91
C GLU A 469 4.60 -5.39 2.21
N ASP A 470 4.32 -4.48 3.13
CA ASP A 470 5.02 -4.42 4.42
C ASP A 470 4.82 -5.69 5.25
N ARG A 471 3.60 -6.24 5.29
CA ARG A 471 3.33 -7.43 6.10
C ARG A 471 4.00 -8.68 5.54
N GLN A 472 3.98 -8.84 4.22
CA GLN A 472 4.62 -9.99 3.57
C GLN A 472 6.14 -9.92 3.70
N THR A 473 6.75 -8.77 3.41
CA THR A 473 8.20 -8.62 3.60
C THR A 473 8.60 -8.88 5.05
N ALA A 474 7.87 -8.32 6.00
CA ALA A 474 8.16 -8.52 7.41
C ALA A 474 7.94 -9.95 7.90
N ALA A 475 6.98 -10.70 7.36
CA ALA A 475 6.77 -12.11 7.72
C ALA A 475 8.03 -12.96 7.44
N PHE A 476 8.77 -12.59 6.40
CA PHE A 476 10.00 -13.28 5.99
C PHE A 476 11.30 -12.56 6.40
N GLY A 477 11.22 -11.56 7.23
CA GLY A 477 12.42 -10.90 7.72
C GLY A 477 13.06 -9.90 6.76
N LEU A 478 12.34 -9.43 5.77
CA LEU A 478 12.79 -8.50 4.76
C LEU A 478 12.40 -7.06 5.11
N ASP A 479 13.29 -6.11 4.82
CA ASP A 479 12.94 -4.70 4.76
C ASP A 479 12.32 -4.35 3.40
N ASN A 480 11.49 -3.32 3.36
CA ASN A 480 10.88 -2.82 2.13
C ASN A 480 11.30 -1.38 1.88
N PHE A 481 11.92 -1.11 0.73
CA PHE A 481 12.43 0.19 0.33
C PHE A 481 11.71 0.68 -0.94
N LEU A 482 10.99 1.80 -0.81
CA LEU A 482 10.13 2.36 -1.86
C LEU A 482 10.56 3.78 -2.23
N PRO A 483 11.57 3.96 -3.10
CA PRO A 483 12.16 5.26 -3.40
C PRO A 483 11.20 6.30 -3.98
N PHE A 484 10.14 5.88 -4.70
CA PHE A 484 9.13 6.81 -5.22
C PHE A 484 8.28 7.46 -4.13
N LEU A 485 8.20 6.85 -2.95
CA LEU A 485 7.49 7.41 -1.78
C LEU A 485 8.40 8.29 -0.91
N ASP A 486 9.49 8.81 -1.44
CA ASP A 486 10.22 9.92 -0.80
C ASP A 486 9.41 11.22 -0.92
N HIS A 487 9.10 11.85 0.23
CA HIS A 487 8.24 13.03 0.25
C HIS A 487 8.75 14.18 -0.61
N ARG A 488 10.07 14.36 -0.76
CA ARG A 488 10.68 15.40 -1.59
C ARG A 488 10.38 15.17 -3.07
N LEU A 489 10.46 13.92 -3.51
CA LEU A 489 10.09 13.54 -4.87
C LEU A 489 8.58 13.68 -5.10
N VAL A 490 7.77 13.29 -4.13
CA VAL A 490 6.31 13.44 -4.19
C VAL A 490 5.92 14.91 -4.26
N GLU A 491 6.44 15.77 -3.36
CA GLU A 491 6.21 17.22 -3.36
C GLU A 491 6.65 17.87 -4.68
N PHE A 492 7.80 17.46 -5.21
CA PHE A 492 8.27 17.90 -6.53
C PHE A 492 7.28 17.53 -7.63
N MET A 493 6.84 16.26 -7.70
CA MET A 493 5.96 15.77 -8.77
C MET A 493 4.54 16.37 -8.72
N PHE A 494 4.08 16.81 -7.55
CA PHE A 494 2.81 17.54 -7.44
C PHE A 494 2.92 19.02 -7.87
N ARG A 495 4.15 19.53 -8.10
CA ARG A 495 4.39 20.83 -8.74
C ARG A 495 4.72 20.72 -10.23
N VAL A 496 4.91 19.52 -10.75
CA VAL A 496 5.04 19.29 -12.20
C VAL A 496 3.67 19.50 -12.85
N PRO A 497 3.56 20.29 -13.93
CA PRO A 497 2.33 20.43 -14.70
C PRO A 497 1.79 19.09 -15.17
N SER A 498 0.49 18.86 -15.03
CA SER A 498 -0.15 17.61 -15.48
C SER A 498 0.11 17.33 -16.97
N THR A 499 0.24 18.39 -17.77
CA THR A 499 0.57 18.33 -19.20
C THR A 499 1.93 17.73 -19.53
N MET A 500 2.86 17.64 -18.57
CA MET A 500 4.18 17.04 -18.74
C MET A 500 4.24 15.56 -18.32
N LYS A 501 3.15 15.03 -17.76
CA LYS A 501 3.07 13.61 -17.37
C LYS A 501 2.71 12.68 -18.53
N TYR A 502 2.13 13.24 -19.61
CA TYR A 502 1.72 12.51 -20.82
C TYR A 502 2.25 13.18 -22.10
N LYS A 503 2.57 12.35 -23.09
CA LYS A 503 2.99 12.83 -24.40
C LYS A 503 2.61 11.82 -25.48
N ALA A 504 1.76 12.24 -26.42
CA ALA A 504 1.31 11.43 -27.55
C ALA A 504 0.76 10.06 -27.13
N GLY A 505 -0.16 10.02 -26.14
CA GLY A 505 -0.76 8.81 -25.62
C GLY A 505 0.15 7.93 -24.75
N VAL A 506 1.35 8.40 -24.42
CA VAL A 506 2.33 7.67 -23.59
C VAL A 506 2.36 8.26 -22.18
N THR A 507 2.27 7.39 -21.17
CA THR A 507 2.35 7.73 -19.74
C THR A 507 3.78 7.98 -19.27
N LYS A 508 3.95 8.61 -18.10
CA LYS A 508 5.24 8.77 -17.41
C LYS A 508 6.27 9.56 -18.24
N SER A 509 5.80 10.52 -19.03
CA SER A 509 6.66 11.23 -19.99
C SER A 509 7.89 11.87 -19.33
N LEU A 510 7.72 12.54 -18.19
CA LEU A 510 8.83 13.17 -17.46
C LEU A 510 9.81 12.12 -16.90
N LEU A 511 9.31 10.99 -16.35
CA LEU A 511 10.18 9.90 -15.88
C LEU A 511 11.00 9.31 -17.04
N ARG A 512 10.36 9.10 -18.20
CA ARG A 512 11.06 8.61 -19.40
C ARG A 512 12.18 9.56 -19.85
N GLU A 513 11.93 10.87 -19.77
CA GLU A 513 12.96 11.88 -20.07
C GLU A 513 14.05 11.90 -18.99
N ALA A 514 13.70 11.85 -17.71
CA ALA A 514 14.63 11.79 -16.59
C ALA A 514 15.59 10.59 -16.68
N MET A 515 15.07 9.45 -17.14
CA MET A 515 15.84 8.21 -17.26
C MET A 515 16.55 8.04 -18.62
N ARG A 516 16.57 9.07 -19.47
CA ARG A 516 17.36 9.08 -20.70
C ARG A 516 18.84 8.86 -20.38
N ALA A 517 19.50 7.98 -21.11
CA ALA A 517 20.88 7.53 -20.89
C ALA A 517 21.14 6.79 -19.55
N VAL A 518 20.11 6.53 -18.73
CA VAL A 518 20.21 5.71 -17.52
C VAL A 518 19.58 4.35 -17.75
N LEU A 519 18.39 4.32 -18.38
CA LEU A 519 17.71 3.08 -18.78
C LEU A 519 18.13 2.64 -20.19
N PRO A 520 18.13 1.33 -20.48
CA PRO A 520 18.14 0.82 -21.85
C PRO A 520 17.00 1.45 -22.66
N GLU A 521 17.28 1.81 -23.90
CA GLU A 521 16.34 2.53 -24.76
C GLU A 521 15.06 1.72 -25.01
N GLU A 522 15.18 0.41 -25.13
CA GLU A 522 14.06 -0.51 -25.28
C GLU A 522 13.08 -0.40 -24.08
N THR A 523 13.58 -0.46 -22.85
CA THR A 523 12.76 -0.30 -21.63
C THR A 523 12.16 1.11 -21.55
N ARG A 524 12.97 2.14 -21.84
CA ARG A 524 12.58 3.54 -21.74
C ARG A 524 11.46 3.92 -22.70
N THR A 525 11.45 3.36 -23.92
CA THR A 525 10.49 3.71 -24.98
C THR A 525 9.30 2.77 -25.07
N ARG A 526 9.30 1.64 -24.35
CA ARG A 526 8.18 0.70 -24.35
C ARG A 526 6.89 1.36 -23.89
N VAL A 527 5.85 1.31 -24.70
CA VAL A 527 4.53 1.90 -24.42
C VAL A 527 3.61 0.90 -23.73
N LYS A 528 3.61 -0.35 -24.19
CA LYS A 528 2.76 -1.39 -23.62
C LYS A 528 3.23 -1.76 -22.22
N LYS A 529 2.32 -1.78 -21.27
CA LYS A 529 2.51 -2.25 -19.90
C LYS A 529 1.76 -3.57 -19.77
N THR A 530 2.46 -4.66 -19.47
CA THR A 530 1.82 -5.92 -19.11
C THR A 530 1.14 -5.77 -17.74
N GLY A 531 1.78 -5.08 -16.85
CA GLY A 531 1.32 -4.86 -15.48
C GLY A 531 1.58 -6.07 -14.60
N TRP A 532 1.84 -5.82 -13.34
CA TRP A 532 2.01 -6.88 -12.36
C TRP A 532 0.66 -7.54 -12.06
N ASN A 533 0.40 -8.68 -12.66
CA ASN A 533 -0.82 -9.46 -12.56
C ASN A 533 -0.51 -10.94 -12.30
N ALA A 534 -1.52 -11.68 -11.87
CA ALA A 534 -1.43 -13.12 -11.65
C ALA A 534 -2.55 -13.84 -12.43
N PRO A 535 -2.35 -15.10 -12.87
CA PRO A 535 -3.33 -15.87 -13.63
C PRO A 535 -4.51 -16.37 -12.77
N ALA A 536 -5.03 -15.52 -11.89
CA ALA A 536 -6.04 -15.87 -10.90
C ALA A 536 -7.36 -16.37 -11.52
N HIS A 537 -7.64 -16.06 -12.78
CA HIS A 537 -8.79 -16.61 -13.48
C HIS A 537 -8.74 -18.14 -13.57
N ARG A 538 -7.55 -18.74 -13.63
CA ARG A 538 -7.36 -20.19 -13.63
C ARG A 538 -7.52 -20.81 -12.24
N TRP A 539 -7.16 -20.07 -11.19
CA TRP A 539 -7.20 -20.58 -9.81
C TRP A 539 -8.62 -20.87 -9.31
N PHE A 540 -9.63 -20.27 -9.93
CA PHE A 540 -11.05 -20.48 -9.62
C PHE A 540 -11.80 -21.29 -10.68
N SER A 541 -11.06 -22.00 -11.54
CA SER A 541 -11.57 -22.96 -12.53
C SER A 541 -11.11 -24.38 -12.16
N GLY A 542 -11.75 -25.41 -12.71
CA GLY A 542 -11.39 -26.80 -12.46
C GLY A 542 -11.41 -27.15 -10.96
N ALA A 543 -10.28 -27.63 -10.40
CA ALA A 543 -10.19 -28.01 -8.99
C ALA A 543 -10.46 -26.84 -8.02
N GLY A 544 -10.02 -25.64 -8.35
CA GLY A 544 -10.30 -24.44 -7.53
C GLY A 544 -11.79 -24.06 -7.53
N ARG A 545 -12.51 -24.33 -8.62
CA ARG A 545 -13.96 -24.21 -8.67
C ARG A 545 -14.65 -25.17 -7.71
N GLU A 546 -14.20 -26.42 -7.65
CA GLU A 546 -14.75 -27.43 -6.72
C GLU A 546 -14.57 -26.97 -5.25
N GLN A 547 -13.37 -26.55 -4.89
CA GLN A 547 -13.08 -26.02 -3.55
C GLN A 547 -13.96 -24.79 -3.22
N LEU A 548 -14.19 -23.90 -4.19
CA LEU A 548 -15.05 -22.75 -4.02
C LEU A 548 -16.52 -23.14 -3.85
N LEU A 549 -17.02 -24.15 -4.59
CA LEU A 549 -18.35 -24.70 -4.42
C LEU A 549 -18.53 -25.31 -3.03
N ASP A 550 -17.55 -26.09 -2.56
CA ASP A 550 -17.58 -26.67 -1.22
C ASP A 550 -17.63 -25.56 -0.16
N LEU A 551 -16.85 -24.50 -0.31
CA LEU A 551 -16.85 -23.33 0.57
C LEU A 551 -18.23 -22.68 0.66
N VAL A 552 -18.84 -22.38 -0.49
CA VAL A 552 -20.13 -21.67 -0.61
C VAL A 552 -21.31 -22.51 -0.09
N HIS A 553 -21.18 -23.84 -0.14
CA HIS A 553 -22.19 -24.75 0.38
C HIS A 553 -22.05 -25.06 1.88
N THR A 554 -21.00 -24.57 2.56
CA THR A 554 -20.87 -24.78 4.00
C THR A 554 -22.01 -24.11 4.79
N ARG A 555 -22.36 -24.69 5.91
CA ARG A 555 -23.34 -24.11 6.85
C ARG A 555 -22.86 -22.74 7.34
N ALA A 556 -21.57 -22.62 7.67
CA ALA A 556 -20.96 -21.37 8.15
C ALA A 556 -21.10 -20.23 7.15
N PHE A 557 -20.85 -20.47 5.86
CA PHE A 557 -21.05 -19.46 4.80
C PHE A 557 -22.49 -18.93 4.78
N ARG A 558 -23.46 -19.83 4.81
CA ARG A 558 -24.89 -19.46 4.73
C ARG A 558 -25.36 -18.72 5.98
N GLU A 559 -24.96 -19.19 7.18
CA GLU A 559 -25.42 -18.63 8.46
C GLU A 559 -24.83 -17.25 8.77
N ARG A 560 -23.66 -16.90 8.16
CA ARG A 560 -23.13 -15.54 8.30
C ARG A 560 -24.00 -14.48 7.64
N GLY A 561 -24.78 -14.83 6.63
CA GLY A 561 -25.73 -13.93 5.98
C GLY A 561 -25.09 -12.76 5.22
N ILE A 562 -23.76 -12.82 4.91
CA ILE A 562 -23.03 -11.76 4.21
C ILE A 562 -23.38 -11.76 2.72
N TYR A 563 -23.43 -12.94 2.11
CA TYR A 563 -23.59 -13.10 0.67
C TYR A 563 -24.99 -13.61 0.29
N ASN A 564 -25.44 -13.19 -0.89
CA ASN A 564 -26.53 -13.83 -1.61
C ASN A 564 -25.97 -15.06 -2.35
N GLN A 565 -26.14 -16.25 -1.78
CA GLN A 565 -25.59 -17.50 -2.30
C GLN A 565 -26.00 -17.78 -3.76
N SER A 566 -27.25 -17.51 -4.13
CA SER A 566 -27.71 -17.75 -5.51
C SER A 566 -26.99 -16.87 -6.53
N GLU A 567 -26.73 -15.62 -6.19
CA GLU A 567 -25.95 -14.73 -7.05
C GLU A 567 -24.46 -15.12 -7.13
N VAL A 568 -23.88 -15.55 -6.03
CA VAL A 568 -22.50 -16.09 -6.01
C VAL A 568 -22.35 -17.29 -6.94
N LEU A 569 -23.30 -18.25 -6.88
CA LEU A 569 -23.32 -19.42 -7.74
C LEU A 569 -23.51 -19.04 -9.22
N ARG A 570 -24.39 -18.08 -9.50
CA ARG A 570 -24.58 -17.54 -10.86
C ARG A 570 -23.27 -16.93 -11.43
N LEU A 571 -22.58 -16.14 -10.60
CA LEU A 571 -21.28 -15.54 -11.00
C LEU A 571 -20.21 -16.62 -11.24
N LEU A 572 -20.23 -17.72 -10.47
CA LEU A 572 -19.30 -18.82 -10.64
C LEU A 572 -19.54 -19.58 -11.97
N GLU A 573 -20.78 -19.84 -12.32
CA GLU A 573 -21.14 -20.43 -13.61
C GLU A 573 -20.75 -19.51 -14.79
N GLU A 574 -20.94 -18.20 -14.62
CA GLU A 574 -20.54 -17.21 -15.62
C GLU A 574 -19.02 -17.15 -15.78
N HIS A 575 -18.28 -17.15 -14.68
CA HIS A 575 -16.82 -17.18 -14.67
C HIS A 575 -16.27 -18.41 -15.41
N GLU A 576 -16.78 -19.60 -15.09
CA GLU A 576 -16.38 -20.85 -15.76
C GLU A 576 -16.66 -20.78 -17.28
N ARG A 577 -17.84 -20.31 -17.67
CA ARG A 577 -18.17 -20.13 -19.08
C ARG A 577 -17.24 -19.16 -19.82
N ILE A 578 -16.81 -18.08 -19.13
CA ILE A 578 -15.88 -17.09 -19.70
C ILE A 578 -14.48 -17.69 -19.83
N THR A 579 -13.97 -18.31 -18.78
CA THR A 579 -12.59 -18.79 -18.71
C THR A 579 -12.36 -20.04 -19.58
N VAL A 580 -13.21 -21.04 -19.46
CA VAL A 580 -13.11 -22.29 -20.25
C VAL A 580 -13.53 -22.05 -21.70
N GLY A 581 -14.55 -21.22 -21.92
CA GLY A 581 -15.02 -20.86 -23.26
C GLY A 581 -14.14 -19.89 -24.03
N GLY A 582 -13.11 -19.31 -23.39
CA GLY A 582 -12.20 -18.34 -24.00
C GLY A 582 -12.89 -17.06 -24.47
N LEU A 583 -13.96 -16.65 -23.78
CA LEU A 583 -14.73 -15.48 -24.17
C LEU A 583 -13.95 -14.19 -23.89
N GLN A 584 -13.94 -13.27 -24.87
CA GLN A 584 -13.29 -11.95 -24.77
C GLN A 584 -14.15 -10.95 -23.97
N VAL A 585 -14.44 -11.31 -22.71
CA VAL A 585 -15.17 -10.46 -21.75
C VAL A 585 -14.49 -10.51 -20.39
N ASP A 586 -14.76 -9.50 -19.58
CA ASP A 586 -14.17 -9.40 -18.24
C ASP A 586 -14.75 -10.50 -17.31
N ASN A 587 -13.89 -11.24 -16.65
CA ASN A 587 -14.25 -12.34 -15.76
C ASN A 587 -14.43 -11.89 -14.29
N HIS A 588 -14.69 -12.85 -13.40
CA HIS A 588 -14.99 -12.57 -11.98
C HIS A 588 -13.87 -12.99 -11.02
N MET A 589 -12.63 -13.15 -11.50
CA MET A 589 -11.51 -13.64 -10.68
C MET A 589 -11.28 -12.81 -9.41
N MET A 590 -11.40 -11.47 -9.50
CA MET A 590 -11.18 -10.58 -8.35
C MET A 590 -12.26 -10.75 -7.29
N PHE A 591 -13.51 -10.95 -7.69
CA PHE A 591 -14.60 -11.23 -6.76
C PHE A 591 -14.37 -12.55 -6.00
N PHE A 592 -13.98 -13.62 -6.70
CA PHE A 592 -13.72 -14.90 -6.05
C PHE A 592 -12.47 -14.87 -5.18
N TRP A 593 -11.44 -14.13 -5.58
CA TRP A 593 -10.30 -13.87 -4.72
C TRP A 593 -10.72 -13.22 -3.40
N GLN A 594 -11.50 -12.14 -3.46
CA GLN A 594 -12.01 -11.46 -2.29
C GLN A 594 -12.91 -12.36 -1.43
N LEU A 595 -13.81 -13.11 -2.06
CA LEU A 595 -14.72 -14.02 -1.36
C LEU A 595 -13.96 -15.10 -0.58
N VAL A 596 -12.98 -15.77 -1.21
CA VAL A 596 -12.19 -16.83 -0.56
C VAL A 596 -11.36 -16.25 0.59
N ASN A 597 -10.67 -15.13 0.36
CA ASN A 597 -9.89 -14.46 1.40
C ASN A 597 -10.77 -14.06 2.60
N LEU A 598 -11.91 -13.46 2.35
CA LEU A 598 -12.82 -13.05 3.40
C LEU A 598 -13.35 -14.25 4.21
N GLU A 599 -13.75 -15.32 3.54
CA GLU A 599 -14.28 -16.51 4.20
C GLU A 599 -13.22 -17.24 5.04
N ILE A 600 -11.99 -17.36 4.54
CA ILE A 600 -10.89 -17.97 5.29
C ILE A 600 -10.58 -17.12 6.53
N TRP A 601 -10.48 -15.79 6.38
CA TRP A 601 -10.25 -14.88 7.50
C TRP A 601 -11.39 -14.93 8.53
N LEU A 602 -12.64 -14.91 8.10
CA LEU A 602 -13.79 -15.01 9.01
C LEU A 602 -13.84 -16.34 9.78
N ARG A 603 -13.24 -17.40 9.24
CA ARG A 603 -13.06 -18.67 9.97
C ARG A 603 -11.95 -18.58 11.01
N SER A 604 -10.85 -17.86 10.73
CA SER A 604 -9.73 -17.67 11.67
C SER A 604 -10.15 -16.82 12.87
N VAL A 605 -11.08 -15.87 12.66
CA VAL A 605 -11.65 -15.03 13.71
C VAL A 605 -13.00 -15.57 14.22
N ASN A 606 -13.23 -16.87 14.11
CA ASN A 606 -14.47 -17.52 14.51
C ASN A 606 -14.73 -17.31 16.01
N GLY A 607 -15.95 -16.85 16.33
CA GLY A 607 -16.34 -16.45 17.69
C GLY A 607 -16.33 -14.93 17.92
N MET A 608 -15.71 -14.14 17.07
CA MET A 608 -15.85 -12.68 17.09
C MET A 608 -17.24 -12.26 16.57
N LYS A 609 -17.78 -11.19 17.16
CA LYS A 609 -19.06 -10.64 16.73
C LYS A 609 -18.84 -9.71 15.54
N LEU A 610 -19.76 -9.75 14.58
CA LEU A 610 -19.87 -8.71 13.53
C LEU A 610 -20.60 -7.48 14.12
N ARG A 611 -20.05 -6.29 13.94
CA ARG A 611 -20.61 -5.03 14.44
C ARG A 611 -20.51 -3.90 13.40
#